data_c322a666aa40c5bcc0a16b9b6630a6b4
#
_entry.id   c322a666aa40c5bcc0a16b9b6630a6b4
#
_cell.length_a   1.000
_cell.length_b   1.000
_cell.length_c   1.000
_cell.angle_alpha   90.00
_cell.angle_beta   90.00
_cell.angle_gamma   90.00
#
_symmetry.space_group_name_H-M   'P 1'
#
loop_
_entity.id
_entity.type
_entity.pdbx_description
1 polymer ?
#
loop_
_entity_poly.entity_id
_entity_poly.type
_entity_poly.pdbx_seq_one_letter_code
_entity_poly.pdbx_strand_id
1 'polypeptide(L)'
;AMPPAERVKFMPMTDLKTYPNAMKPAWNNNGLSQGMCGSVFIVGKQWKEWEGRLAVGYAGIGIHGTPTGNRIDILDISKDGKSAKREELLWPTFAGRFRHVSLDHQGNLYVADEASGMIYKVTPQ
;
A
#
# COMPACT_ATOMS: atom_id res chain seq x y z
N ALA A 1 -4.32 3.32 -23.18
CA ALA A 1 -3.40 2.91 -22.12
C ALA A 1 -2.83 1.53 -22.47
N MET A 2 -1.54 1.32 -22.24
CA MET A 2 -0.85 0.03 -22.52
C MET A 2 -1.41 -1.07 -21.62
N PRO A 3 -1.77 -2.25 -22.16
CA PRO A 3 -2.25 -3.38 -21.38
C PRO A 3 -1.23 -3.81 -20.30
N PRO A 4 -1.66 -4.33 -19.15
CA PRO A 4 -0.75 -4.75 -18.06
C PRO A 4 0.35 -5.71 -18.52
N ALA A 5 0.00 -6.69 -19.35
CA ALA A 5 0.96 -7.67 -19.90
C ALA A 5 2.06 -7.05 -20.79
N GLU A 6 1.79 -5.92 -21.41
CA GLU A 6 2.80 -5.19 -22.18
C GLU A 6 3.64 -4.28 -21.31
N ARG A 7 3.08 -3.68 -20.26
CA ARG A 7 3.84 -2.84 -19.31
C ARG A 7 4.97 -3.61 -18.64
N VAL A 8 4.73 -4.88 -18.30
CA VAL A 8 5.73 -5.76 -17.67
C VAL A 8 7.00 -5.84 -18.50
N LYS A 9 6.90 -5.79 -19.84
CA LYS A 9 8.05 -5.85 -20.75
C LYS A 9 8.99 -4.64 -20.64
N PHE A 10 8.52 -3.53 -20.11
CA PHE A 10 9.28 -2.28 -20.00
C PHE A 10 9.69 -1.97 -18.54
N MET A 11 9.44 -2.88 -17.61
CA MET A 11 9.80 -2.68 -16.20
C MET A 11 11.11 -3.43 -15.89
N PRO A 12 12.21 -2.71 -15.59
CA PRO A 12 13.49 -3.35 -15.28
C PRO A 12 13.41 -4.40 -14.17
N MET A 13 12.57 -4.18 -13.16
CA MET A 13 12.38 -5.11 -12.04
C MET A 13 11.67 -6.43 -12.42
N THR A 14 11.08 -6.51 -13.60
CA THR A 14 10.40 -7.71 -14.10
C THR A 14 11.10 -8.32 -15.31
N ASP A 15 11.91 -7.54 -16.01
CA ASP A 15 12.73 -8.00 -17.14
C ASP A 15 14.11 -8.46 -16.65
N LEU A 16 14.13 -9.61 -16.00
CA LEU A 16 15.39 -10.20 -15.49
C LEU A 16 16.32 -10.72 -16.59
N LYS A 17 15.87 -10.78 -17.84
CA LYS A 17 16.74 -11.14 -18.97
C LYS A 17 17.64 -9.96 -19.34
N THR A 18 17.07 -8.77 -19.45
CA THR A 18 17.83 -7.54 -19.77
C THR A 18 18.54 -6.97 -18.54
N TYR A 19 17.92 -7.11 -17.36
CA TYR A 19 18.42 -6.56 -16.10
C TYR A 19 18.54 -7.66 -15.03
N PRO A 20 19.53 -8.58 -15.16
CA PRO A 20 19.62 -9.76 -14.27
C PRO A 20 19.85 -9.42 -12.79
N ASN A 21 20.40 -8.24 -12.52
CA ASN A 21 20.67 -7.76 -11.17
C ASN A 21 19.57 -6.82 -10.61
N ALA A 22 18.46 -6.65 -11.33
CA ALA A 22 17.36 -5.82 -10.84
C ALA A 22 16.76 -6.44 -9.58
N MET A 23 16.54 -5.59 -8.55
CA MET A 23 15.89 -6.00 -7.32
C MET A 23 14.41 -6.29 -7.59
N LYS A 24 13.96 -7.49 -7.20
CA LYS A 24 12.54 -7.82 -7.25
C LYS A 24 11.77 -7.01 -6.17
N PRO A 25 10.54 -6.54 -6.48
CA PRO A 25 9.72 -5.91 -5.45
C PRO A 25 9.39 -6.91 -4.34
N ALA A 26 9.44 -6.47 -3.10
CA ALA A 26 9.06 -7.29 -1.94
C ALA A 26 7.58 -7.71 -2.00
N TRP A 27 6.74 -6.85 -2.55
CA TRP A 27 5.31 -7.11 -2.74
C TRP A 27 4.79 -6.41 -4.00
N ASN A 28 3.73 -6.96 -4.60
CA ASN A 28 3.06 -6.36 -5.76
C ASN A 28 1.57 -6.69 -5.80
N ASN A 29 0.80 -5.92 -6.53
CA ASN A 29 -0.64 -6.08 -6.75
C ASN A 29 -0.99 -7.02 -7.92
N ASN A 30 -0.14 -7.98 -8.27
CA ASN A 30 -0.35 -8.85 -9.44
C ASN A 30 -0.59 -8.08 -10.75
N GLY A 31 0.14 -6.97 -10.95
CA GLY A 31 0.05 -6.13 -12.14
C GLY A 31 -1.10 -5.13 -12.13
N LEU A 32 -1.93 -5.08 -11.09
CA LEU A 32 -3.00 -4.09 -10.97
C LEU A 32 -2.44 -2.76 -10.46
N SER A 33 -2.63 -1.70 -11.23
CA SER A 33 -2.31 -0.34 -10.80
C SER A 33 -3.48 0.23 -9.99
N GLN A 34 -3.35 0.26 -8.67
CA GLN A 34 -4.39 0.74 -7.76
C GLN A 34 -4.04 2.05 -7.04
N GLY A 35 -3.06 2.78 -7.58
CA GLY A 35 -2.67 4.07 -7.01
C GLY A 35 -2.12 3.93 -5.60
N MET A 36 -1.07 3.11 -5.43
CA MET A 36 -0.31 3.05 -4.19
C MET A 36 0.28 4.43 -3.90
N CYS A 37 0.02 4.95 -2.72
CA CYS A 37 0.39 6.31 -2.30
C CYS A 37 1.31 6.29 -1.08
N GLY A 38 0.97 7.03 -0.03
CA GLY A 38 1.78 7.10 1.17
C GLY A 38 1.90 5.78 1.92
N SER A 39 3.01 5.59 2.60
CA SER A 39 3.24 4.44 3.46
C SER A 39 4.02 4.83 4.71
N VAL A 40 3.81 4.10 5.81
CA VAL A 40 4.52 4.31 7.07
C VAL A 40 4.66 2.99 7.83
N PHE A 41 5.81 2.75 8.45
CA PHE A 41 5.96 1.64 9.38
C PHE A 41 5.23 1.96 10.69
N ILE A 42 4.38 1.04 11.12
CA ILE A 42 3.62 1.15 12.37
C ILE A 42 4.58 0.97 13.54
N VAL A 43 4.61 1.93 14.44
CA VAL A 43 5.49 1.94 15.62
C VAL A 43 4.65 2.18 16.87
N GLY A 44 4.89 1.38 17.87
CA GLY A 44 4.26 1.50 19.19
C GLY A 44 3.64 0.19 19.67
N LYS A 45 3.93 -0.19 20.89
CA LYS A 45 3.45 -1.45 21.51
C LYS A 45 1.92 -1.59 21.56
N GLN A 46 1.20 -0.46 21.51
CA GLN A 46 -0.26 -0.45 21.45
C GLN A 46 -0.82 -1.18 20.20
N TRP A 47 -0.01 -1.29 19.14
CA TRP A 47 -0.41 -1.95 17.89
C TRP A 47 -0.27 -3.47 17.93
N LYS A 48 0.29 -4.03 19.01
CA LYS A 48 0.42 -5.49 19.21
C LYS A 48 1.12 -6.16 18.01
N GLU A 49 0.44 -7.10 17.35
CA GLU A 49 0.94 -7.81 16.18
C GLU A 49 1.17 -6.94 14.93
N TRP A 50 0.66 -5.73 14.91
CA TRP A 50 0.88 -4.80 13.79
C TRP A 50 2.13 -3.93 13.97
N GLU A 51 2.73 -3.93 15.15
CA GLU A 51 3.98 -3.21 15.38
C GLU A 51 5.07 -3.73 14.43
N GLY A 52 5.73 -2.82 13.71
CA GLY A 52 6.75 -3.12 12.72
C GLY A 52 6.22 -3.43 11.32
N ARG A 53 4.90 -3.57 11.12
CA ARG A 53 4.31 -3.75 9.79
C ARG A 53 4.21 -2.42 9.05
N LEU A 54 4.10 -2.49 7.72
CA LEU A 54 3.98 -1.33 6.85
C LEU A 54 2.51 -1.07 6.51
N ALA A 55 1.99 0.08 6.91
CA ALA A 55 0.69 0.56 6.43
C ALA A 55 0.88 1.25 5.08
N VAL A 56 0.05 0.92 4.09
CA VAL A 56 0.10 1.47 2.73
C VAL A 56 -1.27 1.94 2.30
N GLY A 57 -1.37 3.21 1.92
CA GLY A 57 -2.60 3.81 1.39
C GLY A 57 -2.75 3.61 -0.11
N TYR A 58 -3.98 3.38 -0.56
CA TYR A 58 -4.33 3.26 -1.97
C TYR A 58 -5.44 4.22 -2.35
N ALA A 59 -5.18 5.05 -3.36
CA ALA A 59 -6.18 5.96 -3.91
C ALA A 59 -7.20 5.27 -4.83
N GLY A 60 -6.98 4.00 -5.17
CA GLY A 60 -7.83 3.24 -6.08
C GLY A 60 -7.55 3.50 -7.56
N ILE A 61 -8.28 2.80 -8.43
CA ILE A 61 -8.17 2.94 -9.88
C ILE A 61 -8.86 4.23 -10.31
N GLY A 62 -8.07 5.14 -10.84
CA GLY A 62 -8.43 6.27 -11.70
C GLY A 62 -9.67 7.12 -11.38
N ILE A 63 -9.80 8.20 -12.14
CA ILE A 63 -10.88 9.19 -12.01
C ILE A 63 -12.15 8.75 -12.79
N HIS A 64 -12.02 7.75 -13.66
CA HIS A 64 -13.09 7.29 -14.55
C HIS A 64 -13.39 5.82 -14.31
N GLY A 65 -14.56 5.52 -13.77
CA GLY A 65 -15.07 4.17 -13.54
C GLY A 65 -15.50 3.90 -12.10
N THR A 66 -15.95 2.67 -11.83
CA THR A 66 -16.28 2.24 -10.46
C THR A 66 -15.02 2.23 -9.62
N PRO A 67 -14.95 2.96 -8.50
CA PRO A 67 -13.78 2.95 -7.62
C PRO A 67 -13.49 1.53 -7.14
N THR A 68 -12.31 1.03 -7.42
CA THR A 68 -11.83 -0.26 -6.94
C THR A 68 -10.42 -0.13 -6.39
N GLY A 69 -10.11 -0.95 -5.37
CA GLY A 69 -8.78 -0.97 -4.78
C GLY A 69 -8.49 0.15 -3.79
N ASN A 70 -9.48 0.94 -3.43
CA ASN A 70 -9.41 1.97 -2.39
C ASN A 70 -9.34 1.29 -1.03
N ARG A 71 -8.19 1.32 -0.38
CA ARG A 71 -7.99 0.63 0.91
C ARG A 71 -6.71 1.07 1.60
N ILE A 72 -6.53 0.58 2.80
CA ILE A 72 -5.24 0.56 3.50
C ILE A 72 -4.83 -0.91 3.64
N ASP A 73 -3.68 -1.27 3.11
CA ASP A 73 -3.07 -2.58 3.36
C ASP A 73 -2.08 -2.50 4.53
N ILE A 74 -2.07 -3.54 5.34
CA ILE A 74 -1.04 -3.78 6.36
C ILE A 74 -0.17 -4.93 5.86
N LEU A 75 1.10 -4.62 5.62
CA LEU A 75 2.06 -5.58 5.05
C LEU A 75 3.06 -6.02 6.11
N ASP A 76 3.19 -7.32 6.29
CA ASP A 76 4.25 -7.93 7.07
C ASP A 76 5.45 -8.17 6.15
N ILE A 77 6.52 -7.40 6.34
CA ILE A 77 7.72 -7.46 5.52
C ILE A 77 8.73 -8.39 6.19
N SER A 78 9.28 -9.32 5.40
CA SER A 78 10.33 -10.22 5.89
C SER A 78 11.56 -9.46 6.40
N LYS A 79 12.27 -10.04 7.35
CA LYS A 79 13.46 -9.41 7.97
C LYS A 79 14.55 -9.02 6.96
N ASP A 80 14.66 -9.74 5.85
CA ASP A 80 15.63 -9.46 4.79
C ASP A 80 15.08 -8.45 3.75
N GLY A 81 13.85 -7.97 3.91
CA GLY A 81 13.20 -7.00 3.02
C GLY A 81 12.83 -7.53 1.64
N LYS A 82 12.97 -8.83 1.38
CA LYS A 82 12.82 -9.40 0.03
C LYS A 82 11.42 -9.90 -0.29
N SER A 83 10.57 -10.03 0.72
CA SER A 83 9.19 -10.46 0.55
C SER A 83 8.27 -9.74 1.53
N ALA A 84 6.99 -9.67 1.18
CA ALA A 84 5.97 -9.17 2.08
C ALA A 84 4.67 -9.95 1.90
N LYS A 85 3.93 -10.09 2.98
CA LYS A 85 2.61 -10.71 3.02
C LYS A 85 1.60 -9.67 3.46
N ARG A 86 0.48 -9.60 2.76
CA ARG A 86 -0.66 -8.78 3.20
C ARG A 86 -1.40 -9.54 4.29
N GLU A 87 -1.39 -8.98 5.50
CA GLU A 87 -2.03 -9.59 6.66
C GLU A 87 -3.45 -9.08 6.85
N GLU A 88 -3.67 -7.79 6.65
CA GLU A 88 -4.92 -7.14 6.98
C GLU A 88 -5.28 -6.06 5.96
N LEU A 89 -6.58 -5.81 5.82
CA LEU A 89 -7.17 -4.72 5.06
C LEU A 89 -7.96 -3.84 6.01
N LEU A 90 -7.59 -2.57 6.08
CA LEU A 90 -8.42 -1.55 6.71
C LEU A 90 -9.38 -0.97 5.68
N TRP A 91 -10.67 -0.91 6.05
CA TRP A 91 -11.74 -0.35 5.22
C TRP A 91 -11.87 -0.97 3.81
N PRO A 92 -12.05 -2.27 3.70
CA PRO A 92 -12.14 -2.95 2.39
C PRO A 92 -13.37 -2.53 1.57
N THR A 93 -14.39 -1.96 2.22
CA THR A 93 -15.65 -1.52 1.59
C THR A 93 -15.80 -0.01 1.49
N PHE A 94 -14.83 0.74 2.00
CA PHE A 94 -14.91 2.20 2.04
C PHE A 94 -14.54 2.80 0.68
N ALA A 95 -15.31 3.75 0.19
CA ALA A 95 -15.10 4.40 -1.11
C ALA A 95 -14.10 5.58 -1.05
N GLY A 96 -13.23 5.63 -0.06
CA GLY A 96 -12.23 6.67 0.12
C GLY A 96 -11.09 6.61 -0.89
N ARG A 97 -10.34 7.70 -1.00
CA ARG A 97 -9.08 7.77 -1.76
C ARG A 97 -7.95 8.08 -0.79
N PHE A 98 -7.30 7.04 -0.29
CA PHE A 98 -6.32 7.14 0.78
C PHE A 98 -4.94 7.53 0.24
N ARG A 99 -4.69 8.84 0.19
CA ARG A 99 -3.46 9.42 -0.40
C ARG A 99 -2.27 9.37 0.53
N HIS A 100 -2.50 9.42 1.82
CA HIS A 100 -1.41 9.50 2.76
C HIS A 100 -1.72 8.77 4.04
N VAL A 101 -0.70 8.15 4.60
CA VAL A 101 -0.71 7.54 5.93
C VAL A 101 0.51 8.05 6.70
N SER A 102 0.35 8.38 7.96
CA SER A 102 1.43 8.86 8.83
C SER A 102 1.19 8.47 10.27
N LEU A 103 2.24 8.51 11.09
CA LEU A 103 2.13 8.36 12.54
C LEU A 103 2.49 9.68 13.21
N ASP A 104 1.79 10.00 14.32
CA ASP A 104 2.28 11.03 15.22
C ASP A 104 3.37 10.48 16.16
N HIS A 105 3.95 11.35 16.97
CA HIS A 105 4.99 10.99 17.93
C HIS A 105 4.51 10.07 19.06
N GLN A 106 3.20 9.89 19.21
CA GLN A 106 2.57 8.95 20.15
C GLN A 106 2.28 7.59 19.50
N GLY A 107 2.54 7.44 18.20
CA GLY A 107 2.28 6.23 17.44
C GLY A 107 0.83 6.07 16.99
N ASN A 108 0.00 7.13 17.01
CA ASN A 108 -1.33 7.07 16.42
C ASN A 108 -1.23 7.16 14.89
N LEU A 109 -1.98 6.32 14.19
CA LEU A 109 -2.02 6.33 12.72
C LEU A 109 -3.06 7.33 12.23
N TYR A 110 -2.66 8.16 11.28
CA TYR A 110 -3.55 9.09 10.59
C TYR A 110 -3.62 8.75 9.11
N VAL A 111 -4.81 8.84 8.56
CA VAL A 111 -5.09 8.51 7.16
C VAL A 111 -5.81 9.67 6.52
N ALA A 112 -5.23 10.23 5.47
CA ALA A 112 -5.85 11.28 4.67
C ALA A 112 -6.67 10.68 3.53
N ASP A 113 -7.95 11.00 3.51
CA ASP A 113 -8.89 10.62 2.45
C ASP A 113 -9.20 11.83 1.56
N GLU A 114 -8.68 11.79 0.34
CA GLU A 114 -8.87 12.84 -0.66
C GLU A 114 -10.33 12.97 -1.10
N ALA A 115 -11.07 11.86 -1.15
CA ALA A 115 -12.45 11.87 -1.65
C ALA A 115 -13.42 12.58 -0.69
N SER A 116 -13.25 12.40 0.62
CA SER A 116 -14.08 13.04 1.63
C SER A 116 -13.49 14.36 2.16
N GLY A 117 -12.20 14.63 1.89
CA GLY A 117 -11.47 15.75 2.48
C GLY A 117 -11.21 15.58 3.98
N MET A 118 -11.29 14.37 4.51
CA MET A 118 -11.17 14.07 5.94
C MET A 118 -9.80 13.45 6.28
N ILE A 119 -9.38 13.66 7.51
CA ILE A 119 -8.25 12.96 8.11
C ILE A 119 -8.81 12.09 9.24
N TYR A 120 -8.64 10.78 9.10
CA TYR A 120 -9.07 9.80 10.11
C TYR A 120 -7.92 9.48 11.05
N LYS A 121 -8.19 9.47 12.35
CA LYS A 121 -7.32 8.88 13.34
C LYS A 121 -7.71 7.41 13.53
N VAL A 122 -6.76 6.51 13.34
CA VAL A 122 -6.93 5.08 13.57
C VAL A 122 -6.22 4.70 14.86
N THR A 123 -6.94 4.05 15.75
CA THR A 123 -6.41 3.57 17.03
C THR A 123 -6.61 2.07 17.15
N PRO A 124 -5.65 1.33 17.73
CA PRO A 124 -5.85 -0.08 18.03
C PRO A 124 -6.94 -0.25 19.08
N GLN A 125 -7.67 -1.34 18.98
CA GLN A 125 -8.67 -1.76 19.99
C GLN A 125 -8.03 -2.63 21.06
#